data_23b9224bc853d151e514d9c4b27cf042
#
_entry.id   23b9224bc853d151e514d9c4b27cf042
#
_cell.length_a   1.000
_cell.length_b   1.000
_cell.length_c   1.000
_cell.angle_alpha   90.00
_cell.angle_beta   90.00
_cell.angle_gamma   90.00
#
_symmetry.space_group_name_H-M   'P 1'
#
loop_
_entity.id
_entity.type
_entity.pdbx_description
1 polymer ?
#
loop_
_entity_poly.entity_id
_entity_poly.type
_entity_poly.pdbx_seq_one_letter_code
_entity_poly.pdbx_strand_id
1 'polypeptide(L)'
;MGIVDRQRIRQRGILTSAAGLLLALVVTGLLNYLEFRTITWTNFLIGLAATILVESALWAAVRVGWDTRVKWDEHFVYTPTVAGTLLLALYVYLAPSMHMVLLMVWLAAPIFMAGLVGFVGAFSMSALMALSYLGVLAVLAHQGYPLSMPFESVVTLIFVSINVFTGMVLERLRAERAERRVLRARLAELAITDPLTSLYNRRHFEDILRAEIDRIRRYGGHCALAMIDLDFFKNYNDTLGHLAGDALLRELGALLRGQMRTTDVLARYGGEEFALVMVNTAKDEAQTVMERLRTLVEEYPFRGGSIQPFGRLTVSVGIASCPQDGVGYEELIHKADGALYAAKRMGRNQIQVALLA
;
A
#
# COMPACT_ATOMS: atom_id res chain seq x y z
N MET A 1 6.05 9.10 7.11
CA MET A 1 6.68 7.77 6.94
C MET A 1 7.09 7.25 8.31
N GLY A 2 6.54 6.12 8.76
CA GLY A 2 6.76 5.59 10.11
C GLY A 2 8.17 5.03 10.31
N ILE A 3 8.62 4.88 11.58
CA ILE A 3 9.94 4.32 11.95
C ILE A 3 10.15 2.93 11.32
N VAL A 4 9.11 2.10 11.27
CA VAL A 4 9.11 0.74 10.69
C VAL A 4 9.38 0.76 9.18
N ASP A 5 8.85 1.75 8.45
CA ASP A 5 9.07 1.89 7.00
C ASP A 5 10.51 2.29 6.67
N ARG A 6 11.11 3.18 7.48
CA ARG A 6 12.50 3.60 7.31
C ARG A 6 13.46 2.43 7.52
N GLN A 7 13.24 1.63 8.55
CA GLN A 7 14.08 0.45 8.83
C GLN A 7 14.00 -0.60 7.71
N ARG A 8 12.81 -0.84 7.13
CA ARG A 8 12.64 -1.73 5.98
C ARG A 8 13.37 -1.25 4.72
N ILE A 9 13.37 0.06 4.45
CA ILE A 9 14.09 0.63 3.29
C ILE A 9 15.59 0.45 3.47
N ARG A 10 16.14 0.71 4.65
CA ARG A 10 17.56 0.54 4.97
C ARG A 10 18.00 -0.91 4.82
N GLN A 11 17.24 -1.86 5.37
CA GLN A 11 17.53 -3.30 5.21
C GLN A 11 17.51 -3.74 3.75
N ARG A 12 16.57 -3.23 2.95
CA ARG A 12 16.51 -3.51 1.51
C ARG A 12 17.72 -2.98 0.77
N GLY A 13 18.22 -1.79 1.12
CA GLY A 13 19.43 -1.21 0.52
C GLY A 13 20.65 -2.11 0.71
N ILE A 14 20.89 -2.60 1.93
CA ILE A 14 22.00 -3.52 2.23
C ILE A 14 21.80 -4.86 1.50
N LEU A 15 20.60 -5.44 1.55
CA LEU A 15 20.32 -6.72 0.87
C LEU A 15 20.54 -6.63 -0.64
N THR A 16 20.21 -5.48 -1.25
CA THR A 16 20.43 -5.28 -2.70
C THR A 16 21.90 -5.15 -3.05
N SER A 17 22.69 -4.41 -2.22
CA SER A 17 24.13 -4.33 -2.36
C SER A 17 24.77 -5.70 -2.22
N ALA A 18 24.44 -6.43 -1.17
CA ALA A 18 24.95 -7.78 -0.93
C ALA A 18 24.57 -8.76 -2.06
N ALA A 19 23.36 -8.69 -2.61
CA ALA A 19 22.94 -9.54 -3.72
C ALA A 19 23.73 -9.25 -5.01
N GLY A 20 24.00 -7.97 -5.31
CA GLY A 20 24.82 -7.57 -6.47
C GLY A 20 26.26 -8.08 -6.35
N LEU A 21 26.85 -7.94 -5.16
CA LEU A 21 28.21 -8.41 -4.89
C LEU A 21 28.29 -9.96 -4.89
N LEU A 22 27.29 -10.62 -4.33
CA LEU A 22 27.19 -12.09 -4.38
C LEU A 22 27.10 -12.59 -5.82
N LEU A 23 26.30 -11.93 -6.66
CA LEU A 23 26.20 -12.25 -8.09
C LEU A 23 27.56 -12.09 -8.77
N ALA A 24 28.29 -11.00 -8.52
CA ALA A 24 29.62 -10.78 -9.05
C ALA A 24 30.60 -11.89 -8.64
N LEU A 25 30.56 -12.30 -7.37
CA LEU A 25 31.38 -13.40 -6.82
C LEU A 25 31.03 -14.75 -7.49
N VAL A 26 29.74 -15.08 -7.61
CA VAL A 26 29.28 -16.33 -8.21
C VAL A 26 29.68 -16.38 -9.68
N VAL A 27 29.49 -15.31 -10.43
CA VAL A 27 29.89 -15.23 -11.85
C VAL A 27 31.40 -15.38 -11.99
N THR A 28 32.20 -14.68 -11.17
CA THR A 28 33.65 -14.77 -11.19
C THR A 28 34.15 -16.19 -10.84
N GLY A 29 33.57 -16.78 -9.81
CA GLY A 29 33.90 -18.17 -9.39
C GLY A 29 33.53 -19.20 -10.43
N LEU A 30 32.34 -19.06 -11.04
CA LEU A 30 31.88 -19.97 -12.12
C LEU A 30 32.78 -19.89 -13.37
N LEU A 31 33.12 -18.68 -13.80
CA LEU A 31 34.02 -18.49 -14.94
C LEU A 31 35.42 -19.05 -14.66
N ASN A 32 35.91 -18.90 -13.43
CA ASN A 32 37.18 -19.49 -13.04
C ASN A 32 37.13 -21.00 -12.99
N TYR A 33 36.01 -21.59 -12.52
CA TYR A 33 35.75 -23.02 -12.52
C TYR A 33 35.68 -23.61 -13.94
N LEU A 34 35.09 -22.87 -14.88
CA LEU A 34 35.02 -23.25 -16.32
C LEU A 34 36.33 -23.05 -17.06
N GLU A 35 37.45 -22.97 -16.36
CA GLU A 35 38.83 -22.88 -16.89
C GLU A 35 39.14 -21.60 -17.69
N PHE A 36 38.28 -20.56 -17.62
CA PHE A 36 38.59 -19.26 -18.24
C PHE A 36 39.77 -18.53 -17.56
N ARG A 37 40.27 -19.03 -16.41
CA ARG A 37 41.42 -18.50 -15.62
C ARG A 37 41.37 -16.98 -15.46
N THR A 38 40.20 -16.45 -15.19
CA THR A 38 39.91 -15.01 -15.15
C THR A 38 40.53 -14.30 -13.94
N ILE A 39 40.80 -15.07 -12.88
CA ILE A 39 41.34 -14.55 -11.62
C ILE A 39 42.17 -15.64 -10.93
N THR A 40 43.24 -15.24 -10.22
CA THR A 40 43.99 -16.17 -9.37
C THR A 40 43.15 -16.48 -8.11
N TRP A 41 43.30 -17.68 -7.56
CA TRP A 41 42.62 -18.05 -6.32
C TRP A 41 42.95 -17.10 -5.17
N THR A 42 44.17 -16.58 -5.10
CA THR A 42 44.58 -15.58 -4.11
C THR A 42 43.77 -14.30 -4.26
N ASN A 43 43.68 -13.76 -5.48
CA ASN A 43 42.90 -12.53 -5.75
C ASN A 43 41.41 -12.74 -5.49
N PHE A 44 40.86 -13.93 -5.81
CA PHE A 44 39.47 -14.29 -5.51
C PHE A 44 39.20 -14.27 -3.99
N LEU A 45 40.09 -14.89 -3.20
CA LEU A 45 39.97 -14.92 -1.74
C LEU A 45 40.13 -13.52 -1.13
N ILE A 46 40.99 -12.65 -1.67
CA ILE A 46 41.10 -11.24 -1.24
C ILE A 46 39.78 -10.52 -1.47
N GLY A 47 39.19 -10.64 -2.66
CA GLY A 47 37.89 -10.03 -2.98
C GLY A 47 36.77 -10.54 -2.10
N LEU A 48 36.69 -11.85 -1.86
CA LEU A 48 35.73 -12.48 -0.97
C LEU A 48 35.87 -11.96 0.47
N ALA A 49 37.07 -11.92 1.00
CA ALA A 49 37.34 -11.41 2.35
C ALA A 49 36.96 -9.93 2.49
N ALA A 50 37.31 -9.10 1.50
CA ALA A 50 36.92 -7.69 1.47
C ALA A 50 35.38 -7.52 1.46
N THR A 51 34.67 -8.33 0.67
CA THR A 51 33.19 -8.30 0.63
C THR A 51 32.59 -8.66 1.98
N ILE A 52 33.04 -9.77 2.59
CA ILE A 52 32.54 -10.21 3.90
C ILE A 52 32.80 -9.13 4.96
N LEU A 53 33.97 -8.51 4.95
CA LEU A 53 34.33 -7.44 5.90
C LEU A 53 33.40 -6.24 5.76
N VAL A 54 33.21 -5.73 4.54
CA VAL A 54 32.40 -4.53 4.27
C VAL A 54 30.94 -4.79 4.58
N GLU A 55 30.37 -5.90 4.12
CA GLU A 55 28.96 -6.23 4.37
C GLU A 55 28.70 -6.47 5.87
N SER A 56 29.62 -7.12 6.57
CA SER A 56 29.55 -7.30 8.02
C SER A 56 29.60 -5.97 8.77
N ALA A 57 30.44 -5.03 8.32
CA ALA A 57 30.54 -3.69 8.91
C ALA A 57 29.26 -2.88 8.68
N LEU A 58 28.66 -2.94 7.48
CA LEU A 58 27.37 -2.30 7.17
C LEU A 58 26.23 -2.88 8.02
N TRP A 59 26.19 -4.19 8.18
CA TRP A 59 25.21 -4.86 9.05
C TRP A 59 25.38 -4.46 10.52
N ALA A 60 26.61 -4.42 11.02
CA ALA A 60 26.92 -3.97 12.37
C ALA A 60 26.52 -2.52 12.60
N ALA A 61 26.79 -1.64 11.64
CA ALA A 61 26.41 -0.24 11.68
C ALA A 61 24.89 -0.05 11.86
N VAL A 62 24.08 -0.83 11.12
CA VAL A 62 22.62 -0.79 11.25
C VAL A 62 22.15 -1.37 12.59
N ARG A 63 22.74 -2.45 13.07
CA ARG A 63 22.38 -3.05 14.38
C ARG A 63 22.68 -2.13 15.57
N VAL A 64 23.78 -1.39 15.51
CA VAL A 64 24.18 -0.43 16.56
C VAL A 64 23.43 0.91 16.42
N GLY A 65 22.67 1.10 15.35
CA GLY A 65 21.92 2.33 15.07
C GLY A 65 22.83 3.48 14.60
N TRP A 66 24.03 3.18 14.10
CA TRP A 66 24.96 4.19 13.57
C TRP A 66 24.41 4.81 12.29
N ASP A 67 23.66 4.04 11.51
CA ASP A 67 22.94 4.48 10.31
C ASP A 67 22.00 5.67 10.58
N THR A 68 21.47 5.80 11.80
CA THR A 68 20.62 6.94 12.19
C THR A 68 21.39 8.23 12.46
N ARG A 69 22.71 8.14 12.63
CA ARG A 69 23.60 9.27 12.90
C ARG A 69 24.14 9.93 11.62
N VAL A 70 24.02 9.25 10.50
CA VAL A 70 24.50 9.72 9.19
C VAL A 70 23.46 10.65 8.57
N LYS A 71 23.52 11.95 8.90
CA LYS A 71 22.52 12.93 8.49
C LYS A 71 22.43 13.16 6.98
N TRP A 72 23.53 12.98 6.23
CA TRP A 72 23.59 13.17 4.77
C TRP A 72 23.00 11.97 4.00
N ASP A 73 22.84 10.83 4.65
CA ASP A 73 22.22 9.60 4.09
C ASP A 73 21.06 9.15 4.95
N GLU A 74 20.03 9.99 5.06
CA GLU A 74 18.87 9.79 5.94
C GLU A 74 18.20 8.42 5.75
N HIS A 75 18.31 7.84 4.57
CA HIS A 75 17.73 6.53 4.25
C HIS A 75 18.75 5.39 4.23
N PHE A 76 20.03 5.69 4.52
CA PHE A 76 21.14 4.74 4.49
C PHE A 76 21.20 3.96 3.18
N VAL A 77 21.10 4.66 2.06
CA VAL A 77 21.09 4.10 0.70
C VAL A 77 22.41 4.41 -0.03
N TYR A 78 22.95 5.62 0.14
CA TYR A 78 24.19 6.02 -0.49
C TYR A 78 25.39 5.28 0.09
N THR A 79 25.47 5.12 1.42
CA THR A 79 26.60 4.48 2.11
C THR A 79 26.87 3.05 1.61
N PRO A 80 25.89 2.12 1.57
CA PRO A 80 26.10 0.78 1.01
C PRO A 80 26.45 0.80 -0.47
N THR A 81 25.85 1.73 -1.24
CA THR A 81 26.09 1.82 -2.69
C THR A 81 27.51 2.32 -2.99
N VAL A 82 28.02 3.29 -2.25
CA VAL A 82 29.42 3.75 -2.37
C VAL A 82 30.37 2.61 -1.99
N ALA A 83 30.10 1.92 -0.87
CA ALA A 83 30.92 0.79 -0.45
C ALA A 83 30.93 -0.33 -1.51
N GLY A 84 29.78 -0.68 -2.08
CA GLY A 84 29.66 -1.63 -3.18
C GLY A 84 30.41 -1.19 -4.45
N THR A 85 30.39 0.13 -4.76
CA THR A 85 31.14 0.69 -5.88
C THR A 85 32.64 0.51 -5.69
N LEU A 86 33.15 0.79 -4.51
CA LEU A 86 34.57 0.63 -4.19
C LEU A 86 34.99 -0.86 -4.22
N LEU A 87 34.14 -1.75 -3.73
CA LEU A 87 34.38 -3.19 -3.82
C LEU A 87 34.44 -3.66 -5.28
N LEU A 88 33.50 -3.24 -6.13
CA LEU A 88 33.52 -3.60 -7.55
C LEU A 88 34.75 -3.01 -8.28
N ALA A 89 35.19 -1.80 -7.91
CA ALA A 89 36.44 -1.23 -8.40
C ALA A 89 37.65 -2.10 -8.01
N LEU A 90 37.68 -2.59 -6.76
CA LEU A 90 38.69 -3.57 -6.32
C LEU A 90 38.61 -4.87 -7.15
N TYR A 91 37.43 -5.39 -7.44
CA TYR A 91 37.29 -6.59 -8.30
C TYR A 91 37.80 -6.36 -9.71
N VAL A 92 37.52 -5.22 -10.33
CA VAL A 92 38.08 -4.87 -11.65
C VAL A 92 39.61 -4.87 -11.61
N TYR A 93 40.21 -4.36 -10.54
CA TYR A 93 41.67 -4.38 -10.35
C TYR A 93 42.23 -5.79 -10.16
N LEU A 94 41.55 -6.63 -9.34
CA LEU A 94 42.00 -8.01 -9.05
C LEU A 94 41.77 -8.98 -10.21
N ALA A 95 40.80 -8.71 -11.08
CA ALA A 95 40.42 -9.54 -12.23
C ALA A 95 40.29 -8.70 -13.50
N PRO A 96 41.37 -8.12 -14.03
CA PRO A 96 41.33 -7.21 -15.17
C PRO A 96 40.70 -7.80 -16.43
N SER A 97 40.81 -9.11 -16.64
CA SER A 97 40.19 -9.83 -17.79
C SER A 97 38.66 -9.83 -17.74
N MET A 98 38.08 -9.55 -16.59
CA MET A 98 36.61 -9.54 -16.36
C MET A 98 35.99 -8.16 -16.27
N HIS A 99 36.74 -7.09 -16.49
CA HIS A 99 36.28 -5.71 -16.25
C HIS A 99 34.95 -5.39 -16.95
N MET A 100 34.72 -5.88 -18.18
CA MET A 100 33.47 -5.71 -18.91
C MET A 100 32.28 -6.41 -18.26
N VAL A 101 32.49 -7.63 -17.75
CA VAL A 101 31.41 -8.40 -17.07
C VAL A 101 31.06 -7.71 -15.75
N LEU A 102 32.05 -7.22 -15.02
CA LEU A 102 31.85 -6.48 -13.77
C LEU A 102 31.15 -5.13 -14.00
N LEU A 103 31.41 -4.45 -15.12
CA LEU A 103 30.69 -3.25 -15.53
C LEU A 103 29.19 -3.53 -15.74
N MET A 104 28.82 -4.69 -16.30
CA MET A 104 27.40 -5.08 -16.44
C MET A 104 26.71 -5.27 -15.09
N VAL A 105 27.42 -5.81 -14.08
CA VAL A 105 26.86 -5.91 -12.71
C VAL A 105 26.62 -4.52 -12.11
N TRP A 106 27.49 -3.57 -12.40
CA TRP A 106 27.31 -2.18 -11.96
C TRP A 106 26.06 -1.51 -12.54
N LEU A 107 25.56 -1.96 -13.69
CA LEU A 107 24.35 -1.36 -14.32
C LEU A 107 23.11 -1.42 -13.40
N ALA A 108 23.02 -2.42 -12.56
CA ALA A 108 21.84 -2.61 -11.70
C ALA A 108 21.75 -1.58 -10.56
N ALA A 109 22.87 -1.11 -10.00
CA ALA A 109 22.88 -0.26 -8.83
C ALA A 109 22.25 1.13 -9.06
N PRO A 110 22.56 1.89 -10.13
CA PRO A 110 21.92 3.18 -10.39
C PRO A 110 20.43 3.05 -10.72
N ILE A 111 20.01 1.95 -11.36
CA ILE A 111 18.57 1.66 -11.62
C ILE A 111 17.83 1.51 -10.30
N PHE A 112 18.41 0.76 -9.37
CA PHE A 112 17.85 0.60 -8.02
C PHE A 112 17.83 1.93 -7.26
N MET A 113 18.91 2.73 -7.34
CA MET A 113 18.99 4.05 -6.74
C MET A 113 17.97 5.03 -7.31
N ALA A 114 17.73 5.02 -8.64
CA ALA A 114 16.65 5.78 -9.24
C ALA A 114 15.28 5.42 -8.62
N GLY A 115 15.12 4.14 -8.23
CA GLY A 115 13.98 3.61 -7.49
C GLY A 115 13.79 4.22 -6.09
N LEU A 116 14.83 4.62 -5.41
CA LEU A 116 14.79 5.06 -4.00
C LEU A 116 14.93 6.58 -3.83
N VAL A 117 15.92 7.18 -4.49
CA VAL A 117 16.30 8.58 -4.27
C VAL A 117 16.09 9.49 -5.49
N GLY A 118 15.49 8.96 -6.56
CA GLY A 118 15.15 9.73 -7.76
C GLY A 118 16.32 9.86 -8.76
N PHE A 119 16.10 10.71 -9.77
CA PHE A 119 17.03 10.90 -10.88
C PHE A 119 18.40 11.42 -10.45
N VAL A 120 18.42 12.44 -9.57
CA VAL A 120 19.69 13.06 -9.12
C VAL A 120 20.57 12.04 -8.40
N GLY A 121 19.99 11.22 -7.53
CA GLY A 121 20.73 10.16 -6.85
C GLY A 121 21.28 9.10 -7.81
N ALA A 122 20.47 8.67 -8.80
CA ALA A 122 20.92 7.73 -9.81
C ALA A 122 22.06 8.30 -10.68
N PHE A 123 21.94 9.56 -11.08
CA PHE A 123 22.97 10.25 -11.87
C PHE A 123 24.29 10.38 -11.09
N SER A 124 24.24 10.85 -9.84
CA SER A 124 25.45 11.00 -9.02
C SER A 124 26.19 9.67 -8.80
N MET A 125 25.43 8.58 -8.59
CA MET A 125 26.01 7.24 -8.44
C MET A 125 26.58 6.72 -9.76
N SER A 126 25.90 6.95 -10.89
CA SER A 126 26.44 6.57 -12.21
C SER A 126 27.76 7.29 -12.53
N ALA A 127 27.84 8.59 -12.16
CA ALA A 127 29.06 9.37 -12.32
C ALA A 127 30.19 8.83 -11.43
N LEU A 128 29.91 8.54 -10.16
CA LEU A 128 30.88 7.94 -9.24
C LEU A 128 31.39 6.59 -9.76
N MET A 129 30.50 5.74 -10.24
CA MET A 129 30.86 4.43 -10.81
C MET A 129 31.74 4.57 -12.06
N ALA A 130 31.35 5.46 -12.98
CA ALA A 130 32.14 5.73 -14.19
C ALA A 130 33.55 6.23 -13.86
N LEU A 131 33.67 7.18 -12.94
CA LEU A 131 34.95 7.70 -12.48
C LEU A 131 35.80 6.63 -11.80
N SER A 132 35.21 5.82 -10.94
CA SER A 132 35.91 4.71 -10.26
C SER A 132 36.42 3.67 -11.27
N TYR A 133 35.58 3.31 -12.24
CA TYR A 133 35.92 2.35 -13.29
C TYR A 133 37.08 2.86 -14.14
N LEU A 134 36.96 4.04 -14.73
CA LEU A 134 38.03 4.64 -15.55
C LEU A 134 39.29 4.86 -14.76
N GLY A 135 39.19 5.22 -13.48
CA GLY A 135 40.37 5.35 -12.60
C GLY A 135 41.13 4.04 -12.43
N VAL A 136 40.43 2.93 -12.20
CA VAL A 136 41.07 1.60 -12.11
C VAL A 136 41.70 1.21 -13.45
N LEU A 137 41.01 1.43 -14.56
CA LEU A 137 41.53 1.10 -15.89
C LEU A 137 42.79 1.94 -16.23
N ALA A 138 42.83 3.21 -15.82
CA ALA A 138 44.03 4.05 -15.98
C ALA A 138 45.24 3.49 -15.20
N VAL A 139 45.02 3.00 -13.97
CA VAL A 139 46.06 2.33 -13.17
C VAL A 139 46.53 1.05 -13.86
N LEU A 140 45.62 0.21 -14.35
CA LEU A 140 45.96 -1.03 -15.07
C LEU A 140 46.73 -0.74 -16.38
N ALA A 141 46.31 0.27 -17.14
CA ALA A 141 47.00 0.71 -18.35
C ALA A 141 48.42 1.19 -18.03
N HIS A 142 48.61 1.92 -16.94
CA HIS A 142 49.95 2.37 -16.48
C HIS A 142 50.86 1.18 -16.08
N GLN A 143 50.25 0.11 -15.56
CA GLN A 143 50.96 -1.16 -15.26
C GLN A 143 51.23 -2.04 -16.49
N GLY A 144 50.89 -1.56 -17.68
CA GLY A 144 51.13 -2.27 -18.95
C GLY A 144 50.05 -3.30 -19.33
N TYR A 145 48.90 -3.26 -18.68
CA TYR A 145 47.79 -4.12 -19.07
C TYR A 145 47.22 -3.70 -20.46
N PRO A 146 47.03 -4.58 -21.41
CA PRO A 146 46.62 -4.24 -22.77
C PRO A 146 45.11 -3.77 -22.81
N LEU A 147 44.88 -2.49 -22.62
CA LEU A 147 43.60 -1.84 -22.69
C LEU A 147 43.51 -0.82 -23.81
N SER A 148 42.39 -0.76 -24.49
CA SER A 148 42.08 0.31 -25.43
C SER A 148 41.27 1.41 -24.73
N MET A 149 41.95 2.40 -24.14
CA MET A 149 41.29 3.49 -23.42
C MET A 149 40.20 4.20 -24.23
N PRO A 150 40.33 4.43 -25.57
CA PRO A 150 39.23 4.99 -26.35
C PRO A 150 38.00 4.08 -26.36
N PHE A 151 38.18 2.78 -26.48
CA PHE A 151 37.07 1.80 -26.48
C PHE A 151 36.38 1.79 -25.09
N GLU A 152 37.15 1.73 -23.99
CA GLU A 152 36.66 1.74 -22.63
C GLU A 152 35.86 3.02 -22.32
N SER A 153 36.32 4.17 -22.84
CA SER A 153 35.62 5.46 -22.68
C SER A 153 34.26 5.43 -23.40
N VAL A 154 34.18 4.84 -24.58
CA VAL A 154 32.90 4.69 -25.32
C VAL A 154 31.95 3.79 -24.55
N VAL A 155 32.42 2.64 -24.05
CA VAL A 155 31.59 1.71 -23.26
C VAL A 155 31.08 2.39 -21.98
N THR A 156 31.94 3.13 -21.30
CA THR A 156 31.56 3.90 -20.09
C THR A 156 30.52 4.98 -20.42
N LEU A 157 30.67 5.67 -21.55
CA LEU A 157 29.67 6.65 -21.99
C LEU A 157 28.31 6.01 -22.26
N ILE A 158 28.29 4.84 -22.94
CA ILE A 158 27.07 4.07 -23.17
C ILE A 158 26.44 3.67 -21.83
N PHE A 159 27.24 3.17 -20.89
CA PHE A 159 26.81 2.82 -19.55
C PHE A 159 26.12 3.98 -18.84
N VAL A 160 26.75 5.15 -18.80
CA VAL A 160 26.19 6.35 -18.17
C VAL A 160 24.89 6.78 -18.87
N SER A 161 24.89 6.73 -20.22
CA SER A 161 23.70 7.11 -21.02
C SER A 161 22.50 6.22 -20.73
N ILE A 162 22.69 4.91 -20.65
CA ILE A 162 21.62 3.95 -20.29
C ILE A 162 21.07 4.26 -18.89
N ASN A 163 21.95 4.53 -17.91
CA ASN A 163 21.51 4.81 -16.56
C ASN A 163 20.74 6.14 -16.46
N VAL A 164 21.23 7.18 -17.14
CA VAL A 164 20.54 8.48 -17.23
C VAL A 164 19.17 8.33 -17.87
N PHE A 165 19.10 7.64 -19.00
CA PHE A 165 17.84 7.39 -19.70
C PHE A 165 16.85 6.61 -18.83
N THR A 166 17.30 5.53 -18.18
CA THR A 166 16.48 4.72 -17.29
C THR A 166 15.98 5.55 -16.09
N GLY A 167 16.84 6.37 -15.50
CA GLY A 167 16.48 7.28 -14.42
C GLY A 167 15.37 8.26 -14.84
N MET A 168 15.50 8.88 -16.01
CA MET A 168 14.47 9.79 -16.55
C MET A 168 13.14 9.08 -16.80
N VAL A 169 13.17 7.88 -17.38
CA VAL A 169 11.95 7.08 -17.64
C VAL A 169 11.25 6.71 -16.33
N LEU A 170 12.00 6.26 -15.33
CA LEU A 170 11.45 5.90 -14.03
C LEU A 170 10.82 7.10 -13.31
N GLU A 171 11.44 8.27 -13.40
CA GLU A 171 10.89 9.50 -12.80
C GLU A 171 9.59 9.93 -13.49
N ARG A 172 9.55 9.88 -14.82
CA ARG A 172 8.34 10.16 -15.61
C ARG A 172 7.19 9.21 -15.25
N LEU A 173 7.48 7.91 -15.18
CA LEU A 173 6.48 6.91 -14.77
C LEU A 173 5.93 7.14 -13.34
N ARG A 174 6.76 7.66 -12.44
CA ARG A 174 6.32 8.02 -11.08
C ARG A 174 5.40 9.23 -11.09
N ALA A 175 5.76 10.27 -11.83
CA ALA A 175 4.94 11.45 -11.96
C ALA A 175 3.55 11.11 -12.53
N GLU A 176 3.50 10.32 -13.60
CA GLU A 176 2.23 9.85 -14.17
C GLU A 176 1.39 9.03 -13.19
N ARG A 177 2.04 8.13 -12.40
CA ARG A 177 1.33 7.35 -11.38
C ARG A 177 0.78 8.22 -10.26
N ALA A 178 1.51 9.25 -9.86
CA ALA A 178 1.06 10.21 -8.84
C ALA A 178 -0.15 11.01 -9.35
N GLU A 179 -0.09 11.53 -10.58
CA GLU A 179 -1.19 12.24 -11.22
C GLU A 179 -2.46 11.37 -11.33
N ARG A 180 -2.30 10.15 -11.83
CA ARG A 180 -3.41 9.17 -11.91
C ARG A 180 -4.03 8.85 -10.55
N ARG A 181 -3.24 8.79 -9.48
CA ARG A 181 -3.77 8.60 -8.11
C ARG A 181 -4.62 9.79 -7.67
N VAL A 182 -4.14 11.02 -7.90
CA VAL A 182 -4.89 12.24 -7.57
C VAL A 182 -6.19 12.32 -8.36
N LEU A 183 -6.13 12.03 -9.67
CA LEU A 183 -7.33 12.04 -10.51
C LEU A 183 -8.35 10.99 -10.07
N ARG A 184 -7.90 9.77 -9.78
CA ARG A 184 -8.78 8.70 -9.24
C ARG A 184 -9.42 9.09 -7.91
N ALA A 185 -8.66 9.72 -7.02
CA ALA A 185 -9.20 10.22 -5.74
C ALA A 185 -10.30 11.27 -5.98
N ARG A 186 -10.08 12.22 -6.90
CA ARG A 186 -11.09 13.22 -7.28
C ARG A 186 -12.34 12.60 -7.90
N LEU A 187 -12.18 11.61 -8.80
CA LEU A 187 -13.32 10.89 -9.36
C LEU A 187 -14.10 10.11 -8.31
N ALA A 188 -13.42 9.48 -7.36
CA ALA A 188 -14.05 8.81 -6.22
C ALA A 188 -14.78 9.81 -5.30
N GLU A 189 -14.26 11.04 -5.17
CA GLU A 189 -14.93 12.12 -4.45
C GLU A 189 -16.22 12.61 -5.14
N LEU A 190 -16.29 12.59 -6.44
CA LEU A 190 -17.48 12.96 -7.21
C LEU A 190 -18.52 11.83 -7.29
N ALA A 191 -18.12 10.59 -7.03
CA ALA A 191 -19.02 9.46 -6.99
C ALA A 191 -20.01 9.61 -5.82
N ILE A 192 -21.29 9.40 -6.07
CA ILE A 192 -22.36 9.39 -5.06
C ILE A 192 -22.72 7.98 -4.60
N THR A 193 -22.18 6.95 -5.25
CA THR A 193 -22.48 5.55 -4.97
C THR A 193 -21.25 4.81 -4.45
N ASP A 194 -21.49 3.77 -3.64
CA ASP A 194 -20.49 2.79 -3.23
C ASP A 194 -20.20 1.82 -4.39
N PRO A 195 -18.94 1.60 -4.77
CA PRO A 195 -18.58 0.79 -5.94
C PRO A 195 -18.86 -0.71 -5.75
N LEU A 196 -19.02 -1.20 -4.53
CA LEU A 196 -19.30 -2.60 -4.26
C LEU A 196 -20.79 -2.91 -4.36
N THR A 197 -21.61 -2.12 -3.67
CA THR A 197 -23.06 -2.38 -3.51
C THR A 197 -23.94 -1.59 -4.47
N SER A 198 -23.40 -0.57 -5.16
CA SER A 198 -24.15 0.40 -5.97
C SER A 198 -25.21 1.19 -5.22
N LEU A 199 -25.24 1.10 -3.90
CA LEU A 199 -26.02 1.98 -3.04
C LEU A 199 -25.37 3.36 -2.94
N TYR A 200 -26.05 4.33 -2.34
CA TYR A 200 -25.37 5.59 -2.03
C TYR A 200 -24.18 5.34 -1.10
N ASN A 201 -23.15 6.15 -1.24
CA ASN A 201 -21.99 6.10 -0.33
C ASN A 201 -22.27 6.96 0.92
N ARG A 202 -21.41 6.82 1.92
CA ARG A 202 -21.48 7.56 3.19
C ARG A 202 -21.58 9.06 2.99
N ARG A 203 -20.77 9.64 2.08
CA ARG A 203 -20.78 11.09 1.86
C ARG A 203 -22.15 11.57 1.38
N HIS A 204 -22.69 10.96 0.36
CA HIS A 204 -24.00 11.33 -0.18
C HIS A 204 -25.10 11.19 0.87
N PHE A 205 -25.06 10.12 1.66
CA PHE A 205 -25.94 9.93 2.80
C PHE A 205 -25.84 11.09 3.81
N GLU A 206 -24.61 11.50 4.18
CA GLU A 206 -24.40 12.59 5.11
C GLU A 206 -24.97 13.91 4.58
N ASP A 207 -24.76 14.20 3.29
CA ASP A 207 -25.27 15.41 2.63
C ASP A 207 -26.80 15.41 2.64
N ILE A 208 -27.46 14.30 2.31
CA ILE A 208 -28.91 14.17 2.31
C ILE A 208 -29.49 14.28 3.73
N LEU A 209 -28.90 13.60 4.73
CA LEU A 209 -29.37 13.67 6.10
C LEU A 209 -29.29 15.10 6.65
N ARG A 210 -28.20 15.83 6.40
CA ARG A 210 -28.06 17.25 6.78
C ARG A 210 -29.13 18.11 6.11
N ALA A 211 -29.33 17.94 4.81
CA ALA A 211 -30.35 18.68 4.06
C ALA A 211 -31.78 18.40 4.59
N GLU A 212 -32.08 17.15 4.95
CA GLU A 212 -33.39 16.75 5.46
C GLU A 212 -33.62 17.33 6.89
N ILE A 213 -32.61 17.29 7.76
CA ILE A 213 -32.68 17.93 9.09
C ILE A 213 -32.91 19.43 8.94
N ASP A 214 -32.20 20.10 8.03
CA ASP A 214 -32.40 21.53 7.78
C ASP A 214 -33.79 21.84 7.19
N ARG A 215 -34.33 20.97 6.36
CA ARG A 215 -35.70 21.05 5.86
C ARG A 215 -36.71 20.97 7.01
N ILE A 216 -36.57 19.98 7.90
CA ILE A 216 -37.43 19.77 9.05
C ILE A 216 -37.37 20.96 10.00
N ARG A 217 -36.20 21.52 10.24
CA ARG A 217 -36.00 22.69 11.11
C ARG A 217 -36.72 23.93 10.58
N ARG A 218 -36.84 24.10 9.25
CA ARG A 218 -37.46 25.27 8.62
C ARG A 218 -38.98 25.11 8.42
N TYR A 219 -39.41 23.94 8.04
CA TYR A 219 -40.77 23.72 7.58
C TYR A 219 -41.58 22.76 8.45
N GLY A 220 -40.95 22.19 9.46
CA GLY A 220 -41.52 21.12 10.26
C GLY A 220 -41.49 19.76 9.54
N GLY A 221 -42.08 18.80 10.19
CA GLY A 221 -42.07 17.39 9.72
C GLY A 221 -41.16 16.52 10.56
N HIS A 222 -40.89 15.33 10.06
CA HIS A 222 -40.05 14.34 10.75
C HIS A 222 -39.31 13.49 9.77
N CYS A 223 -38.21 12.89 10.19
CA CYS A 223 -37.54 11.79 9.48
C CYS A 223 -36.99 10.81 10.50
N ALA A 224 -36.76 9.58 10.07
CA ALA A 224 -36.08 8.57 10.86
C ALA A 224 -34.79 8.14 10.19
N LEU A 225 -33.77 7.90 11.03
CA LEU A 225 -32.47 7.35 10.68
C LEU A 225 -32.39 5.95 11.26
N ALA A 226 -32.03 4.97 10.44
CA ALA A 226 -31.65 3.63 10.86
C ALA A 226 -30.19 3.34 10.51
N MET A 227 -29.39 2.95 11.51
CA MET A 227 -28.07 2.36 11.35
C MET A 227 -28.21 0.84 11.41
N ILE A 228 -27.71 0.15 10.42
CA ILE A 228 -27.86 -1.29 10.22
C ILE A 228 -26.48 -1.92 10.13
N ASP A 229 -26.25 -3.00 10.84
CA ASP A 229 -24.98 -3.71 10.82
C ASP A 229 -25.21 -5.21 10.68
N LEU A 230 -24.39 -5.85 9.85
CA LEU A 230 -24.45 -7.27 9.56
C LEU A 230 -23.84 -8.08 10.71
N ASP A 231 -24.63 -8.86 11.40
CA ASP A 231 -24.19 -9.64 12.54
C ASP A 231 -23.16 -10.71 12.14
N PHE A 232 -22.06 -10.76 12.89
CA PHE A 232 -20.99 -11.74 12.70
C PHE A 232 -20.33 -11.76 11.31
N PHE A 233 -20.33 -10.64 10.58
CA PHE A 233 -19.74 -10.56 9.24
C PHE A 233 -18.27 -10.96 9.20
N LYS A 234 -17.52 -10.63 10.25
CA LYS A 234 -16.13 -11.07 10.39
C LYS A 234 -16.02 -12.60 10.37
N ASN A 235 -16.88 -13.29 11.12
CA ASN A 235 -16.92 -14.76 11.13
C ASN A 235 -17.22 -15.35 9.73
N TYR A 236 -18.09 -14.69 8.97
CA TYR A 236 -18.40 -15.06 7.60
C TYR A 236 -17.14 -14.94 6.70
N ASN A 237 -16.44 -13.80 6.78
CA ASN A 237 -15.22 -13.57 6.03
C ASN A 237 -14.09 -14.54 6.40
N ASP A 238 -13.91 -14.77 7.70
CA ASP A 238 -12.86 -15.67 8.20
C ASP A 238 -13.09 -17.11 7.74
N THR A 239 -14.37 -17.51 7.51
CA THR A 239 -14.73 -18.87 7.10
C THR A 239 -14.78 -19.04 5.58
N LEU A 240 -15.34 -18.07 4.84
CA LEU A 240 -15.61 -18.21 3.39
C LEU A 240 -14.71 -17.29 2.52
N GLY A 241 -13.91 -16.44 3.14
CA GLY A 241 -13.03 -15.50 2.47
C GLY A 241 -13.71 -14.19 2.08
N HIS A 242 -12.90 -13.14 1.89
CA HIS A 242 -13.37 -11.78 1.59
C HIS A 242 -14.19 -11.68 0.29
N LEU A 243 -13.90 -12.48 -0.73
CA LEU A 243 -14.68 -12.47 -1.97
C LEU A 243 -16.13 -12.92 -1.75
N ALA A 244 -16.34 -13.89 -0.84
CA ALA A 244 -17.69 -14.31 -0.45
C ALA A 244 -18.39 -13.22 0.35
N GLY A 245 -17.68 -12.52 1.25
CA GLY A 245 -18.21 -11.37 1.98
C GLY A 245 -18.62 -10.22 1.06
N ASP A 246 -17.83 -9.93 0.04
CA ASP A 246 -18.16 -8.92 -0.97
C ASP A 246 -19.42 -9.30 -1.76
N ALA A 247 -19.58 -10.57 -2.11
CA ALA A 247 -20.79 -11.06 -2.79
C ALA A 247 -22.01 -10.92 -1.89
N LEU A 248 -21.87 -11.27 -0.60
CA LEU A 248 -22.92 -11.13 0.40
C LEU A 248 -23.37 -9.68 0.56
N LEU A 249 -22.43 -8.73 0.67
CA LEU A 249 -22.74 -7.30 0.80
C LEU A 249 -23.50 -6.76 -0.43
N ARG A 250 -23.15 -7.21 -1.64
CA ARG A 250 -23.92 -6.86 -2.87
C ARG A 250 -25.34 -7.39 -2.81
N GLU A 251 -25.50 -8.65 -2.44
CA GLU A 251 -26.79 -9.32 -2.37
C GLU A 251 -27.68 -8.68 -1.30
N LEU A 252 -27.14 -8.43 -0.10
CA LEU A 252 -27.83 -7.71 0.97
C LEU A 252 -28.24 -6.30 0.54
N GLY A 253 -27.32 -5.55 -0.07
CA GLY A 253 -27.61 -4.21 -0.57
C GLY A 253 -28.74 -4.19 -1.58
N ALA A 254 -28.76 -5.14 -2.52
CA ALA A 254 -29.84 -5.29 -3.51
C ALA A 254 -31.18 -5.66 -2.84
N LEU A 255 -31.16 -6.60 -1.88
CA LEU A 255 -32.35 -7.02 -1.12
C LEU A 255 -32.96 -5.84 -0.37
N LEU A 256 -32.16 -5.09 0.39
CA LEU A 256 -32.62 -3.91 1.13
C LEU A 256 -33.18 -2.83 0.19
N ARG A 257 -32.46 -2.51 -0.90
CA ARG A 257 -32.91 -1.52 -1.88
C ARG A 257 -34.27 -1.85 -2.50
N GLY A 258 -34.53 -3.13 -2.75
CA GLY A 258 -35.82 -3.58 -3.30
C GLY A 258 -37.02 -3.29 -2.40
N GLN A 259 -36.79 -2.96 -1.13
CA GLN A 259 -37.86 -2.68 -0.14
C GLN A 259 -38.05 -1.20 0.13
N MET A 260 -37.17 -0.33 -0.43
CA MET A 260 -37.16 1.11 -0.15
C MET A 260 -38.13 1.86 -1.06
N ARG A 261 -38.72 2.91 -0.51
CA ARG A 261 -39.44 3.93 -1.29
C ARG A 261 -38.44 4.74 -2.12
N THR A 262 -38.91 5.40 -3.17
CA THR A 262 -38.07 6.31 -3.97
C THR A 262 -37.56 7.52 -3.21
N THR A 263 -38.22 7.88 -2.13
CA THR A 263 -37.86 8.99 -1.22
C THR A 263 -36.84 8.59 -0.16
N ASP A 264 -36.68 7.28 0.09
CA ASP A 264 -35.79 6.77 1.12
C ASP A 264 -34.35 6.71 0.59
N VAL A 265 -33.39 7.01 1.43
CA VAL A 265 -31.99 7.06 1.05
C VAL A 265 -31.23 5.95 1.78
N LEU A 266 -30.95 4.86 1.07
CA LEU A 266 -30.17 3.74 1.55
C LEU A 266 -28.73 3.85 1.08
N ALA A 267 -27.81 3.79 2.02
CA ALA A 267 -26.36 3.93 1.78
C ALA A 267 -25.57 2.80 2.44
N ARG A 268 -24.41 2.50 1.88
CA ARG A 268 -23.36 1.77 2.58
C ARG A 268 -22.54 2.76 3.40
N TYR A 269 -22.63 2.68 4.72
CA TYR A 269 -22.01 3.64 5.64
C TYR A 269 -20.57 3.26 6.00
N GLY A 270 -20.27 1.97 6.13
CA GLY A 270 -18.97 1.42 6.49
C GLY A 270 -18.71 0.08 5.81
N GLY A 271 -17.78 -0.68 6.34
CA GLY A 271 -17.39 -2.00 5.81
C GLY A 271 -18.59 -2.95 5.66
N GLU A 272 -19.30 -3.19 6.76
CA GLU A 272 -20.48 -4.07 6.89
C GLU A 272 -21.71 -3.30 7.38
N GLU A 273 -21.61 -1.96 7.42
CA GLU A 273 -22.63 -1.07 7.95
C GLU A 273 -23.41 -0.40 6.82
N PHE A 274 -24.72 -0.34 6.98
CA PHE A 274 -25.64 0.37 6.10
C PHE A 274 -26.40 1.42 6.90
N ALA A 275 -26.80 2.50 6.23
CA ALA A 275 -27.60 3.56 6.82
C ALA A 275 -28.80 3.88 5.94
N LEU A 276 -29.94 4.11 6.57
CA LEU A 276 -31.20 4.41 5.88
C LEU A 276 -31.83 5.68 6.45
N VAL A 277 -32.06 6.68 5.60
CA VAL A 277 -32.88 7.84 5.92
C VAL A 277 -34.29 7.61 5.36
N MET A 278 -35.27 7.60 6.22
CA MET A 278 -36.71 7.47 5.89
C MET A 278 -37.35 8.85 6.01
N VAL A 279 -37.64 9.46 4.86
CA VAL A 279 -38.20 10.81 4.79
C VAL A 279 -39.69 10.77 5.17
N ASN A 280 -40.16 11.78 5.90
CA ASN A 280 -41.55 11.87 6.40
C ASN A 280 -42.03 10.59 7.10
N THR A 281 -41.15 9.99 7.91
CA THR A 281 -41.45 8.73 8.63
C THR A 281 -41.23 8.96 10.14
N ALA A 282 -42.22 8.70 10.93
CA ALA A 282 -42.15 8.78 12.39
C ALA A 282 -41.37 7.59 12.97
N LYS A 283 -40.92 7.68 14.21
CA LYS A 283 -40.06 6.69 14.87
C LYS A 283 -40.69 5.30 14.95
N ASP A 284 -41.96 5.22 15.27
CA ASP A 284 -42.75 3.98 15.36
C ASP A 284 -43.02 3.34 13.99
N GLU A 285 -43.27 4.16 12.97
CA GLU A 285 -43.38 3.71 11.59
C GLU A 285 -42.03 3.16 11.11
N ALA A 286 -40.93 3.87 11.41
CA ALA A 286 -39.58 3.42 11.08
C ALA A 286 -39.24 2.07 11.74
N GLN A 287 -39.63 1.88 13.01
CA GLN A 287 -39.46 0.62 13.71
C GLN A 287 -40.20 -0.52 12.99
N THR A 288 -41.45 -0.27 12.56
CA THR A 288 -42.25 -1.26 11.81
C THR A 288 -41.60 -1.63 10.47
N VAL A 289 -41.05 -0.63 9.72
CA VAL A 289 -40.35 -0.85 8.46
C VAL A 289 -39.09 -1.67 8.71
N MET A 290 -38.32 -1.31 9.72
CA MET A 290 -37.06 -1.99 10.01
C MET A 290 -37.25 -3.43 10.52
N GLU A 291 -38.33 -3.72 11.30
CA GLU A 291 -38.64 -5.08 11.72
C GLU A 291 -38.99 -5.98 10.52
N ARG A 292 -39.74 -5.46 9.56
CA ARG A 292 -39.98 -6.16 8.31
C ARG A 292 -38.68 -6.46 7.55
N LEU A 293 -37.77 -5.49 7.49
CA LEU A 293 -36.45 -5.66 6.84
C LEU A 293 -35.58 -6.67 7.58
N ARG A 294 -35.52 -6.59 8.90
CA ARG A 294 -34.81 -7.54 9.74
C ARG A 294 -35.27 -8.97 9.49
N THR A 295 -36.59 -9.20 9.52
CA THR A 295 -37.19 -10.51 9.26
C THR A 295 -36.90 -10.98 7.83
N LEU A 296 -37.02 -10.09 6.85
CA LEU A 296 -36.68 -10.40 5.45
C LEU A 296 -35.23 -10.87 5.32
N VAL A 297 -34.28 -10.20 5.96
CA VAL A 297 -32.85 -10.58 5.95
C VAL A 297 -32.65 -11.92 6.63
N GLU A 298 -33.31 -12.15 7.78
CA GLU A 298 -33.24 -13.38 8.54
C GLU A 298 -33.76 -14.59 7.76
N GLU A 299 -34.85 -14.42 6.97
CA GLU A 299 -35.49 -15.47 6.21
C GLU A 299 -34.88 -15.71 4.83
N TYR A 300 -34.11 -14.74 4.32
CA TYR A 300 -33.52 -14.83 2.99
C TYR A 300 -32.38 -15.87 2.96
N PRO A 301 -32.40 -16.80 1.96
CA PRO A 301 -31.45 -17.92 1.92
C PRO A 301 -30.07 -17.50 1.39
N PHE A 302 -29.37 -16.62 2.10
CA PHE A 302 -28.02 -16.22 1.72
C PHE A 302 -27.07 -17.41 1.68
N ARG A 303 -26.21 -17.45 0.66
CA ARG A 303 -25.18 -18.48 0.54
C ARG A 303 -24.28 -18.45 1.78
N GLY A 304 -24.11 -19.60 2.44
CA GLY A 304 -23.29 -19.70 3.66
C GLY A 304 -23.95 -19.15 4.92
N GLY A 305 -25.22 -18.77 4.89
CA GLY A 305 -25.93 -18.30 6.09
C GLY A 305 -25.94 -19.35 7.21
N SER A 306 -25.96 -20.63 6.88
CA SER A 306 -25.97 -21.75 7.85
C SER A 306 -24.69 -21.86 8.71
N ILE A 307 -23.58 -21.23 8.32
CA ILE A 307 -22.34 -21.21 9.11
C ILE A 307 -22.38 -20.14 10.21
N GLN A 308 -23.34 -19.23 10.16
CA GLN A 308 -23.47 -18.17 11.16
C GLN A 308 -24.00 -18.70 12.49
N PRO A 309 -23.68 -18.04 13.62
CA PRO A 309 -24.11 -18.50 14.95
C PRO A 309 -25.59 -18.76 15.11
N PHE A 310 -26.45 -18.03 14.37
CA PHE A 310 -27.91 -18.24 14.36
C PHE A 310 -28.39 -19.24 13.30
N GLY A 311 -27.48 -19.90 12.57
CA GLY A 311 -27.82 -20.76 11.42
C GLY A 311 -28.32 -19.98 10.20
N ARG A 312 -28.29 -18.66 10.25
CA ARG A 312 -28.77 -17.73 9.21
C ARG A 312 -28.06 -16.38 9.34
N LEU A 313 -28.11 -15.59 8.29
CA LEU A 313 -27.61 -14.23 8.31
C LEU A 313 -28.62 -13.33 9.02
N THR A 314 -28.15 -12.43 9.89
CA THR A 314 -29.00 -11.49 10.61
C THR A 314 -28.39 -10.09 10.64
N VAL A 315 -29.21 -9.10 10.95
CA VAL A 315 -28.80 -7.73 11.12
C VAL A 315 -29.27 -7.18 12.46
N SER A 316 -28.44 -6.32 13.06
CA SER A 316 -28.82 -5.48 14.19
C SER A 316 -29.09 -4.07 13.69
N VAL A 317 -30.07 -3.40 14.27
CA VAL A 317 -30.51 -2.07 13.83
C VAL A 317 -30.66 -1.13 15.01
N GLY A 318 -30.17 0.11 14.84
CA GLY A 318 -30.41 1.23 15.75
C GLY A 318 -31.18 2.33 15.05
N ILE A 319 -32.24 2.85 15.66
CA ILE A 319 -33.11 3.88 15.08
C ILE A 319 -33.12 5.13 15.95
N ALA A 320 -32.98 6.28 15.30
CA ALA A 320 -33.22 7.60 15.87
C ALA A 320 -34.09 8.44 14.94
N SER A 321 -34.82 9.43 15.46
CA SER A 321 -35.72 10.25 14.67
C SER A 321 -35.52 11.76 14.95
N CYS A 322 -35.67 12.55 13.91
CA CYS A 322 -35.68 14.00 13.97
C CYS A 322 -37.15 14.48 13.90
N PRO A 323 -37.58 15.39 14.77
CA PRO A 323 -36.81 16.09 15.80
C PRO A 323 -36.78 15.42 17.19
N GLN A 324 -37.41 14.26 17.39
CA GLN A 324 -37.68 13.62 18.66
C GLN A 324 -36.40 13.26 19.45
N ASP A 325 -35.37 12.78 18.78
CA ASP A 325 -34.10 12.34 19.39
C ASP A 325 -32.96 13.34 19.20
N GLY A 326 -33.16 14.34 18.34
CA GLY A 326 -32.19 15.40 18.07
C GLY A 326 -32.55 16.19 16.82
N VAL A 327 -31.99 17.41 16.74
CA VAL A 327 -32.15 18.32 15.62
C VAL A 327 -30.81 18.65 14.93
N GLY A 328 -29.76 17.90 15.26
CA GLY A 328 -28.41 17.98 14.71
C GLY A 328 -27.99 16.69 14.09
N TYR A 329 -27.15 16.78 13.03
CA TYR A 329 -26.60 15.62 12.33
C TYR A 329 -25.84 14.68 13.28
N GLU A 330 -24.85 15.25 14.03
CA GLU A 330 -23.98 14.49 14.92
C GLU A 330 -24.78 13.82 16.06
N GLU A 331 -25.78 14.54 16.59
CA GLU A 331 -26.65 14.04 17.65
C GLU A 331 -27.48 12.85 17.18
N LEU A 332 -28.08 12.95 15.98
CA LEU A 332 -28.93 11.91 15.42
C LEU A 332 -28.14 10.65 15.11
N ILE A 333 -26.94 10.79 14.51
CA ILE A 333 -26.02 9.66 14.27
C ILE A 333 -25.64 9.02 15.60
N HIS A 334 -25.20 9.80 16.58
CA HIS A 334 -24.79 9.28 17.88
C HIS A 334 -25.91 8.49 18.59
N LYS A 335 -27.13 8.97 18.51
CA LYS A 335 -28.30 8.30 19.09
C LYS A 335 -28.64 7.00 18.37
N ALA A 336 -28.57 6.97 17.03
CA ALA A 336 -28.80 5.76 16.23
C ALA A 336 -27.68 4.72 16.46
N ASP A 337 -26.40 5.13 16.50
CA ASP A 337 -25.26 4.25 16.81
C ASP A 337 -25.38 3.68 18.25
N GLY A 338 -25.77 4.50 19.22
CA GLY A 338 -26.02 4.05 20.59
C GLY A 338 -27.10 2.97 20.67
N ALA A 339 -28.19 3.14 19.90
CA ALA A 339 -29.26 2.16 19.79
C ALA A 339 -28.77 0.88 19.09
N LEU A 340 -28.00 0.98 17.99
CA LEU A 340 -27.38 -0.15 17.31
C LEU A 340 -26.45 -0.93 18.26
N TYR A 341 -25.63 -0.25 19.01
CA TYR A 341 -24.76 -0.88 20.00
C TYR A 341 -25.56 -1.63 21.09
N ALA A 342 -26.68 -1.05 21.55
CA ALA A 342 -27.61 -1.73 22.48
C ALA A 342 -28.18 -3.01 21.83
N ALA A 343 -28.63 -2.96 20.57
CA ALA A 343 -29.10 -4.12 19.83
C ALA A 343 -28.05 -5.24 19.77
N LYS A 344 -26.82 -4.92 19.47
CA LYS A 344 -25.70 -5.87 19.44
C LYS A 344 -25.42 -6.49 20.81
N ARG A 345 -25.49 -5.70 21.89
CA ARG A 345 -25.28 -6.18 23.27
C ARG A 345 -26.39 -7.04 23.82
N MET A 346 -27.63 -6.77 23.41
CA MET A 346 -28.83 -7.49 23.89
C MET A 346 -29.08 -8.80 23.15
N GLY A 347 -28.15 -9.28 22.33
CA GLY A 347 -28.21 -10.58 21.67
C GLY A 347 -28.25 -10.54 20.16
N ARG A 348 -28.12 -9.37 19.55
CA ARG A 348 -28.16 -9.17 18.07
C ARG A 348 -29.52 -9.52 17.47
N ASN A 349 -29.61 -9.56 16.13
CA ASN A 349 -30.82 -9.87 15.38
C ASN A 349 -32.08 -9.16 15.91
N GLN A 350 -31.95 -7.86 16.17
CA GLN A 350 -33.03 -7.07 16.75
C GLN A 350 -32.88 -5.59 16.44
N ILE A 351 -33.92 -4.85 16.70
CA ILE A 351 -33.99 -3.42 16.58
C ILE A 351 -34.02 -2.79 17.97
N GLN A 352 -33.26 -1.72 18.12
CA GLN A 352 -33.38 -0.83 19.26
C GLN A 352 -33.65 0.59 18.78
N VAL A 353 -34.46 1.31 19.52
CA VAL A 353 -34.72 2.73 19.27
C VAL A 353 -33.97 3.60 20.27
N ALA A 354 -33.57 4.76 19.84
CA ALA A 354 -32.94 5.75 20.74
C ALA A 354 -33.88 6.08 21.91
N LEU A 355 -33.34 5.98 23.11
CA LEU A 355 -34.09 6.38 24.31
C LEU A 355 -34.22 7.90 24.37
N LEU A 356 -35.40 8.39 24.72
CA LEU A 356 -35.58 9.79 25.11
C LEU A 356 -34.64 10.07 26.30
N ALA A 357 -33.87 11.12 26.21
CA ALA A 357 -33.00 11.58 27.29
C ALA A 357 -33.79 12.19 28.42
#